data_c1cf9445c58c8677262916be9b6dd181
#
_entry.id   c1cf9445c58c8677262916be9b6dd181
#
_cell.length_a   1.000
_cell.length_b   1.000
_cell.length_c   1.000
_cell.angle_alpha   90.00
_cell.angle_beta   90.00
_cell.angle_gamma   90.00
#
_symmetry.space_group_name_H-M   'P 1'
#
loop_
_entity.id
_entity.type
_entity.pdbx_description
1 polymer ?
#
loop_
_entity_poly.entity_id
_entity_poly.type
_entity_poly.pdbx_seq_one_letter_code
_entity_poly.pdbx_strand_id
1 'polypeptide(L)'
;MELQEQERRALTEAALIGGNEFRWKNYRLRCMTLGSMMQLQRIGNPYSRLGEINLAPDENGRHPSMWEALGVTDQAQIVYYLAEFLWVHMGDREEVREGVFAPEEERRVLVEAAAMNIPGRDLVELECAVLGDVEVIQAGMVIPEAEGEDEEDPLGRGRPGARPC
;
A
#
# COMPACT_ATOMS: atom_id res chain seq x y z
N MET A 1 -27.88 1.55 -14.77
CA MET A 1 -26.52 2.11 -14.56
C MET A 1 -26.31 2.64 -13.15
N GLU A 2 -27.21 3.40 -12.58
CA GLU A 2 -27.07 3.95 -11.20
C GLU A 2 -27.00 2.87 -10.11
N LEU A 3 -27.79 1.79 -10.20
CA LEU A 3 -27.77 0.68 -9.23
C LEU A 3 -26.42 -0.05 -9.19
N GLN A 4 -25.78 -0.27 -10.34
CA GLN A 4 -24.47 -0.91 -10.41
C GLN A 4 -23.37 0.00 -9.86
N GLU A 5 -23.53 1.29 -9.96
CA GLU A 5 -22.58 2.27 -9.43
C GLU A 5 -22.71 2.41 -7.92
N GLN A 6 -23.94 2.33 -7.39
CA GLN A 6 -24.19 2.28 -5.94
C GLN A 6 -23.67 0.97 -5.32
N GLU A 7 -23.87 -0.17 -5.95
CA GLU A 7 -23.33 -1.45 -5.48
C GLU A 7 -21.81 -1.47 -5.51
N ARG A 8 -21.18 -0.92 -6.56
CA ARG A 8 -19.72 -0.76 -6.61
C ARG A 8 -19.20 0.16 -5.53
N ARG A 9 -19.89 1.27 -5.26
CA ARG A 9 -19.53 2.18 -4.15
C ARG A 9 -19.63 1.47 -2.81
N ALA A 10 -20.72 0.75 -2.56
CA ALA A 10 -20.91 0.02 -1.30
C ALA A 10 -19.86 -1.07 -1.08
N LEU A 11 -19.48 -1.82 -2.13
CA LEU A 11 -18.41 -2.82 -2.06
C LEU A 11 -17.04 -2.16 -1.80
N THR A 12 -16.80 -1.03 -2.43
CA THR A 12 -15.57 -0.26 -2.22
C THR A 12 -15.50 0.33 -0.80
N GLU A 13 -16.62 0.80 -0.26
CA GLU A 13 -16.74 1.24 1.12
C GLU A 13 -16.46 0.12 2.11
N ALA A 14 -17.05 -1.04 1.90
CA ALA A 14 -16.83 -2.20 2.76
C ALA A 14 -15.36 -2.64 2.76
N ALA A 15 -14.69 -2.56 1.61
CA ALA A 15 -13.28 -2.88 1.48
C ALA A 15 -12.35 -1.86 2.18
N LEU A 16 -12.73 -0.57 2.18
CA LEU A 16 -12.00 0.48 2.90
C LEU A 16 -12.18 0.40 4.43
N ILE A 17 -13.35 -0.04 4.89
CA ILE A 17 -13.67 -0.12 6.33
C ILE A 17 -12.87 -1.22 7.03
N GLY A 18 -12.40 -2.23 6.30
CA GLY A 18 -11.72 -3.41 6.86
C GLY A 18 -10.22 -3.23 7.14
N GLY A 19 -9.60 -2.11 6.78
CA GLY A 19 -8.17 -1.89 7.00
C GLY A 19 -7.85 -1.63 8.48
N ASN A 20 -6.93 -2.43 9.05
CA ASN A 20 -6.42 -2.19 10.39
C ASN A 20 -5.69 -0.84 10.44
N GLU A 21 -6.04 -0.01 11.42
CA GLU A 21 -5.35 1.23 11.70
C GLU A 21 -4.21 0.97 12.68
N PHE A 22 -3.08 1.61 12.43
CA PHE A 22 -1.95 1.61 13.35
C PHE A 22 -1.38 3.03 13.49
N ARG A 23 -0.60 3.25 14.53
CA ARG A 23 0.10 4.52 14.74
C ARG A 23 1.57 4.37 14.44
N TRP A 24 2.09 5.30 13.66
CA TRP A 24 3.51 5.48 13.45
C TRP A 24 3.88 6.95 13.76
N LYS A 25 4.71 7.17 14.76
CA LYS A 25 4.93 8.53 15.33
C LYS A 25 3.59 9.21 15.67
N ASN A 26 3.33 10.35 15.07
CA ASN A 26 2.10 11.14 15.25
C ASN A 26 1.03 10.86 14.21
N TYR A 27 1.30 9.95 13.27
CA TYR A 27 0.40 9.66 12.16
C TYR A 27 -0.48 8.44 12.45
N ARG A 28 -1.71 8.51 11.97
CA ARG A 28 -2.62 7.38 11.85
C ARG A 28 -2.51 6.82 10.45
N LEU A 29 -2.17 5.56 10.34
CA LEU A 29 -2.00 4.87 9.07
C LEU A 29 -2.97 3.70 8.98
N ARG A 30 -3.36 3.37 7.77
CA ARG A 30 -4.05 2.11 7.45
C ARG A 30 -3.11 1.20 6.70
N CYS A 31 -3.15 -0.08 7.07
CA CYS A 31 -2.41 -1.09 6.32
C CYS A 31 -2.90 -1.17 4.88
N MET A 32 -2.00 -1.54 3.98
CA MET A 32 -2.35 -1.81 2.61
C MET A 32 -3.29 -3.02 2.53
N THR A 33 -4.42 -2.86 1.88
CA THR A 33 -5.44 -3.90 1.71
C THR A 33 -5.79 -4.04 0.23
N LEU A 34 -6.46 -5.12 -0.13
CA LEU A 34 -7.01 -5.26 -1.48
C LEU A 34 -7.92 -4.08 -1.84
N GLY A 35 -8.70 -3.58 -0.85
CA GLY A 35 -9.56 -2.41 -1.06
C GLY A 35 -8.76 -1.14 -1.36
N SER A 36 -7.69 -0.86 -0.61
CA SER A 36 -6.82 0.30 -0.90
C SER A 36 -6.11 0.16 -2.25
N MET A 37 -5.69 -1.06 -2.63
CA MET A 37 -5.14 -1.31 -3.97
C MET A 37 -6.15 -1.03 -5.08
N MET A 38 -7.41 -1.43 -4.92
CA MET A 38 -8.47 -1.11 -5.88
C MET A 38 -8.72 0.40 -5.99
N GLN A 39 -8.61 1.15 -4.88
CA GLN A 39 -8.70 2.61 -4.90
C GLN A 39 -7.53 3.22 -5.69
N LEU A 40 -6.30 2.78 -5.40
CA LEU A 40 -5.11 3.22 -6.10
C LEU A 40 -5.18 2.90 -7.60
N GLN A 41 -5.68 1.71 -7.95
CA GLN A 41 -5.89 1.34 -9.35
C GLN A 41 -6.92 2.26 -10.04
N ARG A 42 -8.00 2.59 -9.35
CA ARG A 42 -9.05 3.46 -9.89
C ARG A 42 -8.54 4.85 -10.24
N ILE A 43 -7.67 5.41 -9.41
CA ILE A 43 -7.07 6.72 -9.63
C ILE A 43 -5.80 6.69 -10.49
N GLY A 44 -5.41 5.51 -10.99
CA GLY A 44 -4.23 5.34 -11.84
C GLY A 44 -2.90 5.42 -11.09
N ASN A 45 -2.91 5.26 -9.77
CA ASN A 45 -1.69 5.31 -8.98
C ASN A 45 -0.84 4.04 -9.18
N PRO A 46 0.46 4.15 -9.52
CA PRO A 46 1.34 3.01 -9.82
C PRO A 46 1.49 2.00 -8.69
N TYR A 47 1.29 2.39 -7.43
CA TYR A 47 1.34 1.47 -6.28
C TYR A 47 0.35 0.31 -6.39
N SER A 48 -0.74 0.47 -7.16
CA SER A 48 -1.67 -0.63 -7.43
C SER A 48 -1.06 -1.82 -8.17
N ARG A 49 0.10 -1.62 -8.81
CA ARG A 49 0.82 -2.63 -9.61
C ARG A 49 2.05 -3.20 -8.92
N LEU A 50 2.24 -2.97 -7.62
CA LEU A 50 3.40 -3.48 -6.88
C LEU A 50 3.57 -5.00 -6.97
N GLY A 51 2.47 -5.75 -7.05
CA GLY A 51 2.51 -7.20 -7.22
C GLY A 51 2.94 -7.68 -8.61
N GLU A 52 3.02 -6.78 -9.59
CA GLU A 52 3.34 -7.10 -10.98
C GLU A 52 4.79 -6.75 -11.34
N ILE A 53 5.49 -5.97 -10.49
CA ILE A 53 6.84 -5.50 -10.79
C ILE A 53 7.88 -6.58 -10.58
N ASN A 54 8.89 -6.58 -11.45
CA ASN A 54 10.05 -7.43 -11.33
C ASN A 54 11.26 -6.59 -10.89
N LEU A 55 11.75 -6.85 -9.68
CA LEU A 55 12.94 -6.21 -9.11
C LEU A 55 14.20 -7.08 -9.26
N ALA A 56 14.14 -8.15 -10.04
CA ALA A 56 15.31 -8.96 -10.33
C ALA A 56 16.41 -8.12 -11.02
N PRO A 57 17.68 -8.41 -10.76
CA PRO A 57 18.78 -7.70 -11.40
C PRO A 57 18.74 -7.89 -12.91
N ASP A 58 19.16 -6.85 -13.64
CA ASP A 58 19.37 -6.91 -15.09
C ASP A 58 20.61 -7.75 -15.45
N GLU A 59 20.90 -7.86 -16.75
CA GLU A 59 22.04 -8.61 -17.27
C GLU A 59 23.41 -8.13 -16.73
N ASN A 60 23.46 -6.90 -16.19
CA ASN A 60 24.65 -6.30 -15.59
C ASN A 60 24.67 -6.42 -14.04
N GLY A 61 23.69 -7.11 -13.47
CA GLY A 61 23.56 -7.27 -12.02
C GLY A 61 23.01 -6.04 -11.29
N ARG A 62 22.44 -5.05 -12.01
CA ARG A 62 21.83 -3.87 -11.44
C ARG A 62 20.36 -4.15 -11.11
N HIS A 63 19.98 -3.91 -9.87
CA HIS A 63 18.57 -3.93 -9.46
C HIS A 63 17.88 -2.63 -9.89
N PRO A 64 16.75 -2.69 -10.59
CA PRO A 64 15.96 -1.51 -10.86
C PRO A 64 15.36 -0.97 -9.55
N SER A 65 15.17 0.33 -9.46
CA SER A 65 14.34 0.88 -8.39
C SER A 65 12.87 0.51 -8.63
N MET A 66 12.05 0.55 -7.58
CA MET A 66 10.61 0.34 -7.69
C MET A 66 9.99 1.25 -8.76
N TRP A 67 10.38 2.52 -8.79
CA TRP A 67 9.85 3.50 -9.73
C TRP A 67 10.25 3.21 -11.18
N GLU A 68 11.51 2.81 -11.39
CA GLU A 68 11.96 2.34 -12.73
C GLU A 68 11.16 1.13 -13.18
N ALA A 69 10.94 0.17 -12.28
CA ALA A 69 10.15 -1.03 -12.58
C ALA A 69 8.66 -0.71 -12.87
N LEU A 70 8.12 0.35 -12.24
CA LEU A 70 6.78 0.88 -12.51
C LEU A 70 6.73 1.77 -13.76
N GLY A 71 7.87 2.08 -14.38
CA GLY A 71 7.96 2.94 -15.57
C GLY A 71 7.78 4.42 -15.28
N VAL A 72 8.01 4.86 -14.04
CA VAL A 72 7.91 6.27 -13.62
C VAL A 72 9.31 6.83 -13.43
N THR A 73 9.68 7.79 -14.27
CA THR A 73 11.01 8.42 -14.25
C THR A 73 11.00 9.90 -13.88
N ASP A 74 9.84 10.54 -13.94
CA ASP A 74 9.70 11.95 -13.58
C ASP A 74 9.62 12.10 -12.06
N GLN A 75 10.55 12.86 -11.48
CA GLN A 75 10.66 13.08 -10.05
C GLN A 75 9.41 13.75 -9.45
N ALA A 76 8.79 14.68 -10.17
CA ALA A 76 7.59 15.35 -9.70
C ALA A 76 6.39 14.41 -9.67
N GLN A 77 6.29 13.52 -10.65
CA GLN A 77 5.27 12.47 -10.66
C GLN A 77 5.50 11.46 -9.53
N ILE A 78 6.74 11.05 -9.27
CA ILE A 78 7.06 10.15 -8.14
C ILE A 78 6.58 10.75 -6.83
N VAL A 79 6.91 12.02 -6.56
CA VAL A 79 6.48 12.68 -5.33
C VAL A 79 4.95 12.78 -5.24
N TYR A 80 4.28 13.10 -6.35
CA TYR A 80 2.82 13.16 -6.38
C TYR A 80 2.18 11.79 -6.12
N TYR A 81 2.64 10.73 -6.77
CA TYR A 81 2.11 9.38 -6.56
C TYR A 81 2.34 8.86 -5.14
N LEU A 82 3.48 9.20 -4.54
CA LEU A 82 3.75 8.91 -3.14
C LEU A 82 2.80 9.67 -2.21
N ALA A 83 2.58 10.96 -2.47
CA ALA A 83 1.63 11.77 -1.69
C ALA A 83 0.20 11.23 -1.81
N GLU A 84 -0.23 10.84 -3.01
CA GLU A 84 -1.55 10.24 -3.27
C GLU A 84 -1.69 8.87 -2.60
N PHE A 85 -0.64 8.05 -2.63
CA PHE A 85 -0.60 6.77 -1.91
C PHE A 85 -0.75 6.99 -0.40
N LEU A 86 0.00 7.93 0.19
CA LEU A 86 -0.10 8.25 1.60
C LEU A 86 -1.46 8.85 1.95
N TRP A 87 -2.02 9.72 1.11
CA TRP A 87 -3.36 10.25 1.31
C TRP A 87 -4.41 9.14 1.40
N VAL A 88 -4.36 8.13 0.54
CA VAL A 88 -5.27 6.96 0.61
C VAL A 88 -5.15 6.22 1.94
N HIS A 89 -3.96 6.16 2.53
CA HIS A 89 -3.70 5.39 3.75
C HIS A 89 -3.73 6.19 5.06
N MET A 90 -3.73 7.53 4.99
CA MET A 90 -3.73 8.41 6.17
C MET A 90 -4.94 9.36 6.21
N GLY A 91 -5.51 9.71 5.07
CA GLY A 91 -6.59 10.66 4.96
C GLY A 91 -7.86 10.20 5.70
N ASP A 92 -8.76 11.13 5.97
CA ASP A 92 -10.08 10.78 6.47
C ASP A 92 -10.78 9.81 5.51
N ARG A 93 -11.46 8.81 6.05
CA ARG A 93 -12.06 7.74 5.22
C ARG A 93 -13.12 8.26 4.27
N GLU A 94 -13.90 9.23 4.72
CA GLU A 94 -14.97 9.81 3.91
C GLU A 94 -14.39 10.71 2.83
N GLU A 95 -13.41 11.54 3.18
CA GLU A 95 -12.67 12.37 2.23
C GLU A 95 -11.99 11.52 1.14
N VAL A 96 -11.29 10.46 1.52
CA VAL A 96 -10.64 9.54 0.57
C VAL A 96 -11.68 8.88 -0.33
N ARG A 97 -12.78 8.40 0.23
CA ARG A 97 -13.86 7.79 -0.52
C ARG A 97 -14.41 8.73 -1.58
N GLU A 98 -14.72 9.96 -1.20
CA GLU A 98 -15.26 10.97 -2.12
C GLU A 98 -14.21 11.39 -3.15
N GLY A 99 -12.99 11.65 -2.71
CA GLY A 99 -11.91 12.11 -3.57
C GLY A 99 -11.46 11.10 -4.62
N VAL A 100 -11.54 9.79 -4.32
CA VAL A 100 -11.24 8.72 -5.31
C VAL A 100 -12.23 8.73 -6.49
N PHE A 101 -13.45 9.20 -6.28
CA PHE A 101 -14.45 9.33 -7.33
C PHE A 101 -14.53 10.75 -7.94
N ALA A 102 -13.86 11.71 -7.34
CA ALA A 102 -13.80 13.07 -7.83
C ALA A 102 -12.94 13.20 -9.09
N PRO A 103 -13.13 14.26 -9.89
CA PRO A 103 -12.21 14.62 -10.95
C PRO A 103 -10.78 14.76 -10.45
N GLU A 104 -9.81 14.50 -11.31
CA GLU A 104 -8.38 14.54 -10.94
C GLU A 104 -7.97 15.88 -10.33
N GLU A 105 -8.48 16.98 -10.86
CA GLU A 105 -8.15 18.33 -10.37
C GLU A 105 -8.60 18.55 -8.92
N GLU A 106 -9.81 18.09 -8.57
CA GLU A 106 -10.34 18.19 -7.22
C GLU A 106 -9.56 17.26 -6.26
N ARG A 107 -9.29 16.02 -6.68
CA ARG A 107 -8.48 15.07 -5.92
C ARG A 107 -7.09 15.61 -5.65
N ARG A 108 -6.46 16.25 -6.65
CA ARG A 108 -5.14 16.85 -6.52
C ARG A 108 -5.08 17.85 -5.38
N VAL A 109 -6.08 18.69 -5.21
CA VAL A 109 -6.17 19.66 -4.11
C VAL A 109 -6.17 18.95 -2.74
N LEU A 110 -6.93 17.86 -2.60
CA LEU A 110 -6.98 17.09 -1.36
C LEU A 110 -5.64 16.41 -1.05
N VAL A 111 -5.01 15.82 -2.06
CA VAL A 111 -3.69 15.17 -1.94
C VAL A 111 -2.61 16.19 -1.56
N GLU A 112 -2.58 17.34 -2.22
CA GLU A 112 -1.62 18.40 -1.91
C GLU A 112 -1.83 18.96 -0.51
N ALA A 113 -3.07 19.19 -0.09
CA ALA A 113 -3.39 19.63 1.27
C ALA A 113 -2.91 18.63 2.34
N ALA A 114 -3.10 17.33 2.11
CA ALA A 114 -2.61 16.28 2.98
C ALA A 114 -1.07 16.25 3.02
N ALA A 115 -0.43 16.35 1.86
CA ALA A 115 1.03 16.32 1.72
C ALA A 115 1.72 17.49 2.42
N MET A 116 1.11 18.69 2.44
CA MET A 116 1.65 19.86 3.12
C MET A 116 1.84 19.67 4.62
N ASN A 117 1.13 18.73 5.24
CA ASN A 117 1.23 18.40 6.65
C ASN A 117 2.29 17.32 6.96
N ILE A 118 2.96 16.78 5.93
CA ILE A 118 3.95 15.73 6.09
C ILE A 118 5.35 16.30 5.84
N PRO A 119 6.24 16.34 6.85
CA PRO A 119 7.62 16.72 6.63
C PRO A 119 8.30 15.79 5.61
N GLY A 120 9.08 16.34 4.68
CA GLY A 120 9.72 15.56 3.62
C GLY A 120 10.59 14.40 4.14
N ARG A 121 11.20 14.55 5.32
CA ARG A 121 11.98 13.50 6.00
C ARG A 121 11.13 12.29 6.43
N ASP A 122 9.82 12.47 6.63
CA ASP A 122 8.93 11.41 7.10
C ASP A 122 8.29 10.63 5.93
N LEU A 123 8.34 11.16 4.70
CA LEU A 123 7.66 10.58 3.53
C LEU A 123 8.08 9.12 3.27
N VAL A 124 9.38 8.85 3.21
CA VAL A 124 9.90 7.51 2.93
C VAL A 124 9.62 6.54 4.08
N GLU A 125 9.71 7.02 5.31
CA GLU A 125 9.42 6.19 6.47
C GLU A 125 7.93 5.85 6.57
N LEU A 126 7.04 6.78 6.21
CA LEU A 126 5.60 6.54 6.14
C LEU A 126 5.26 5.54 5.03
N GLU A 127 5.88 5.67 3.86
CA GLU A 127 5.76 4.71 2.78
C GLU A 127 6.15 3.30 3.25
N CYS A 128 7.34 3.16 3.84
CA CYS A 128 7.81 1.90 4.38
C CYS A 128 6.89 1.35 5.49
N ALA A 129 6.32 2.21 6.32
CA ALA A 129 5.40 1.78 7.37
C ALA A 129 4.10 1.21 6.81
N VAL A 130 3.56 1.78 5.73
CA VAL A 130 2.36 1.26 5.04
C VAL A 130 2.67 0.00 4.25
N LEU A 131 3.86 -0.07 3.60
CA LEU A 131 4.31 -1.21 2.79
C LEU A 131 4.93 -2.34 3.62
N GLY A 132 5.24 -2.11 4.89
CA GLY A 132 6.01 -3.05 5.71
C GLY A 132 5.46 -4.46 5.77
N ASP A 133 4.17 -4.65 5.54
CA ASP A 133 3.55 -5.97 5.46
C ASP A 133 3.63 -6.60 4.06
N VAL A 134 3.93 -5.82 3.02
CA VAL A 134 4.03 -6.35 1.65
C VAL A 134 5.27 -7.22 1.50
N GLU A 135 6.37 -6.86 2.17
CA GLU A 135 7.57 -7.70 2.19
C GLU A 135 7.31 -9.03 2.91
N VAL A 136 6.52 -9.02 3.98
CA VAL A 136 6.11 -10.24 4.70
C VAL A 136 5.20 -11.10 3.81
N ILE A 137 4.31 -10.49 3.04
CA ILE A 137 3.44 -11.21 2.10
C ILE A 137 4.26 -11.81 0.96
N GLN A 138 5.25 -11.08 0.43
CA GLN A 138 6.14 -11.61 -0.63
C GLN A 138 7.06 -12.69 -0.10
N ALA A 139 7.59 -12.57 1.11
CA ALA A 139 8.37 -13.60 1.77
C ALA A 139 7.52 -14.83 2.16
N GLY A 140 6.23 -14.64 2.45
CA GLY A 140 5.28 -15.72 2.75
C GLY A 140 4.75 -16.45 1.51
N MET A 141 4.95 -15.91 0.29
CA MET A 141 4.60 -16.57 -0.96
C MET A 141 5.69 -17.52 -1.49
N VAL A 142 6.84 -17.61 -0.84
CA VAL A 142 7.74 -18.72 -1.05
C VAL A 142 7.10 -19.91 -0.32
N ILE A 143 6.30 -20.69 -1.06
CA ILE A 143 5.81 -21.98 -0.62
C ILE A 143 7.07 -22.82 -0.36
N PRO A 144 7.37 -23.22 0.89
CA PRO A 144 8.42 -24.17 1.11
C PRO A 144 7.97 -25.46 0.40
N GLU A 145 8.74 -25.91 -0.57
CA GLU A 145 8.59 -27.27 -1.07
C GLU A 145 8.63 -28.19 0.14
N ALA A 146 7.60 -29.01 0.25
CA ALA A 146 7.49 -30.00 1.29
C ALA A 146 8.61 -31.03 1.11
N GLU A 147 9.74 -30.80 1.76
CA GLU A 147 10.64 -31.89 2.10
C GLU A 147 10.23 -32.41 3.46
N GLY A 148 9.81 -33.66 3.42
CA GLY A 148 9.35 -34.38 4.57
C GLY A 148 10.48 -34.79 5.53
N GLU A 149 10.00 -35.30 6.63
CA GLU A 149 10.62 -36.14 7.63
C GLU A 149 11.05 -35.45 8.93
N ASP A 150 10.19 -35.75 9.90
CA ASP A 150 10.44 -36.13 11.28
C ASP A 150 11.69 -35.59 12.01
N GLU A 151 11.43 -34.70 12.95
CA GLU A 151 12.04 -34.80 14.28
C GLU A 151 11.16 -34.08 15.32
N GLU A 152 10.65 -34.92 16.26
CA GLU A 152 9.96 -34.47 17.45
C GLU A 152 10.91 -33.62 18.32
N ASP A 153 10.55 -32.36 18.57
CA ASP A 153 11.17 -31.58 19.64
C ASP A 153 10.19 -31.44 20.83
N PRO A 154 10.48 -32.04 21.97
CA PRO A 154 9.56 -32.11 23.12
C PRO A 154 9.67 -30.96 24.11
N LEU A 155 10.18 -29.78 23.73
CA LEU A 155 10.30 -28.64 24.65
C LEU A 155 9.70 -27.35 24.06
N GLY A 156 8.41 -27.13 24.38
CA GLY A 156 7.70 -25.90 24.12
C GLY A 156 8.40 -24.65 24.68
N ARG A 157 8.90 -23.80 23.79
CA ARG A 157 9.20 -22.39 24.10
C ARG A 157 8.37 -21.49 23.24
N GLY A 158 7.57 -20.68 23.93
CA GLY A 158 6.60 -19.77 23.35
C GLY A 158 7.20 -18.85 22.30
N ARG A 159 6.48 -18.71 21.21
CA ARG A 159 6.72 -17.70 20.17
C ARG A 159 6.40 -16.31 20.73
N PRO A 160 7.26 -15.32 20.56
CA PRO A 160 6.91 -13.93 20.83
C PRO A 160 5.90 -13.45 19.79
N GLY A 161 4.93 -12.68 20.27
CA GLY A 161 3.72 -12.27 19.59
C GLY A 161 3.92 -11.62 18.22
N ALA A 162 3.01 -11.96 17.35
CA ALA A 162 2.80 -11.31 16.07
C ALA A 162 2.53 -9.81 16.29
N ARG A 163 3.22 -8.97 15.55
CA ARG A 163 2.94 -7.53 15.48
C ARG A 163 1.65 -7.33 14.67
N PRO A 164 0.79 -6.36 15.05
CA PRO A 164 -0.38 -6.01 14.27
C PRO A 164 0.04 -5.33 12.95
N CYS A 165 -0.60 -5.65 11.95
CA CYS A 165 -0.62 -5.53 10.51
C CYS A 165 -0.04 -6.72 9.81
#